data_10ea921068ab42e7eaa1745d16adfcf1
#
_entry.id   10ea921068ab42e7eaa1745d16adfcf1
#
_cell.length_a   1.000
_cell.length_b   1.000
_cell.length_c   1.000
_cell.angle_alpha   90.00
_cell.angle_beta   90.00
_cell.angle_gamma   90.00
#
_symmetry.space_group_name_H-M   'P 1'
#
loop_
_entity.id
_entity.type
_entity.pdbx_description
1 polymer ?
#
loop_
_entity_poly.entity_id
_entity_poly.type
_entity_poly.pdbx_seq_one_letter_code
_entity_poly.pdbx_strand_id
1 'polypeptide(L)'
;MKKYCSLIIGTVWLAVGMVDAAPWEPGLVAKIHFAGGDAVAADPNSIPLRSIWVTPEALALRTQTLNKLSYFLDDWLRQAIAPNLATPLQTSPLLADLCFSEWQLEVRQPAGKAVSFSLGVRLDNTRAGAWQAALNPLVAAWKAAASTHHGSVIRQGDWLYFGLDNSPAPSAGRPIPSLNHTWLDAEVDWARIAVWFPAVAKFDIPQTQLQVSASSGNFVAAGRLFLSQPLPPLEPWHFPTNVVHSPFISFTAARGVSDWLRQQPWAVSLGIDPLPNQVFTWVLPQLPFLTYVAAPLPNAPAALPKVANRVTDELLARSADPNYRNVHVDSTNSQISLVGLPFMAPFLEARKEAGGQFLVGGFLPVDPRGKTAPPELFARLNQPNLVFYHWEITAERLQVFPQLYQLALLVTEHRELEPGSAADNWLKHLGSTLGPTVTTATEVSPTELAFSRRAPAGLTALELIALGSWLEAPDFPGCDLRLPPTHRHPPHHPVPGSPAPLSQHP
;
A
#
# COMPACT_ATOMS: atom_id res chain seq x y z
N MET A 1 -10.15 14.86 -5.74
CA MET A 1 -9.68 13.49 -5.96
C MET A 1 -8.29 13.19 -5.40
N LYS A 2 -7.36 14.15 -5.22
CA LYS A 2 -6.06 13.93 -4.53
C LYS A 2 -6.15 13.30 -3.13
N LYS A 3 -7.33 13.25 -2.50
CA LYS A 3 -7.55 12.74 -1.13
C LYS A 3 -8.07 11.29 -1.08
N TYR A 4 -8.48 10.70 -2.21
CA TYR A 4 -9.10 9.37 -2.22
C TYR A 4 -8.11 8.21 -2.38
N CYS A 5 -6.89 8.48 -2.87
CA CYS A 5 -5.82 7.47 -2.89
C CYS A 5 -5.39 7.04 -1.47
N SER A 6 -5.56 7.90 -0.46
CA SER A 6 -5.25 7.54 0.93
C SER A 6 -6.17 6.44 1.49
N LEU A 7 -7.42 6.35 1.02
CA LEU A 7 -8.37 5.31 1.45
C LEU A 7 -7.97 3.92 0.96
N ILE A 8 -7.33 3.86 -0.21
CA ILE A 8 -6.96 2.60 -0.87
C ILE A 8 -5.69 2.02 -0.26
N ILE A 9 -4.76 2.87 0.15
CA ILE A 9 -3.47 2.45 0.72
C ILE A 9 -3.61 2.12 2.22
N GLY A 10 -4.54 2.73 2.94
CA GLY A 10 -4.83 2.42 4.34
C GLY A 10 -5.36 1.00 4.58
N THR A 11 -5.92 0.35 3.55
CA THR A 11 -6.36 -1.06 3.62
C THR A 11 -5.23 -2.08 3.38
N VAL A 12 -4.06 -1.61 2.99
CA VAL A 12 -2.91 -2.42 2.52
C VAL A 12 -2.19 -3.16 3.66
N TRP A 13 -2.32 -2.75 4.92
CA TRP A 13 -1.41 -3.16 6.00
C TRP A 13 -2.07 -3.91 7.16
N LEU A 14 -3.01 -4.81 6.93
CA LEU A 14 -3.61 -5.54 8.03
C LEU A 14 -3.63 -7.05 7.78
N ALA A 15 -2.71 -7.79 8.40
CA ALA A 15 -2.85 -9.23 8.54
C ALA A 15 -1.80 -9.94 9.37
N VAL A 16 -2.09 -10.62 10.52
CA VAL A 16 -1.13 -11.59 11.06
C VAL A 16 -1.54 -12.45 12.24
N GLY A 17 -0.89 -13.62 12.38
CA GLY A 17 -0.99 -14.55 13.48
C GLY A 17 -0.22 -14.15 14.76
N MET A 18 -0.62 -14.71 15.89
CA MET A 18 -0.08 -14.39 17.21
C MET A 18 1.41 -14.71 17.32
N VAL A 19 2.22 -13.68 17.52
CA VAL A 19 3.59 -13.75 18.02
C VAL A 19 3.58 -13.08 19.39
N ASP A 20 4.18 -13.69 20.39
CA ASP A 20 4.38 -13.04 21.69
C ASP A 20 5.26 -11.82 21.48
N ALA A 21 4.68 -10.62 21.62
CA ALA A 21 5.39 -9.39 21.40
C ALA A 21 6.32 -9.12 22.58
N ALA A 22 7.62 -9.10 22.31
CA ALA A 22 8.55 -8.44 23.20
C ALA A 22 8.27 -6.93 23.24
N PRO A 23 8.47 -6.25 24.37
CA PRO A 23 8.31 -4.80 24.44
C PRO A 23 9.26 -4.12 23.45
N TRP A 24 8.79 -3.05 22.80
CA TRP A 24 9.56 -2.28 21.82
C TRP A 24 10.88 -1.77 22.40
N GLU A 25 11.99 -2.08 21.75
CA GLU A 25 13.30 -1.67 22.23
C GLU A 25 13.47 -0.14 22.16
N PRO A 26 13.87 0.54 23.27
CA PRO A 26 14.08 1.98 23.25
C PRO A 26 15.12 2.40 22.19
N GLY A 27 14.73 3.34 21.33
CA GLY A 27 15.61 3.86 20.29
C GLY A 27 15.68 3.02 19.02
N LEU A 28 15.05 1.85 18.96
CA LEU A 28 14.91 1.08 17.72
C LEU A 28 13.98 1.81 16.75
N VAL A 29 14.43 2.00 15.52
CA VAL A 29 13.63 2.58 14.41
C VAL A 29 13.20 1.49 13.44
N ALA A 30 14.15 0.63 13.04
CA ALA A 30 13.85 -0.52 12.23
C ALA A 30 14.84 -1.65 12.52
N LYS A 31 14.33 -2.87 12.51
CA LYS A 31 15.13 -4.09 12.56
C LYS A 31 14.50 -5.06 11.57
N ILE A 32 15.27 -5.49 10.60
CA ILE A 32 14.78 -6.36 9.53
C ILE A 32 15.78 -7.49 9.34
N HIS A 33 15.30 -8.71 9.29
CA HIS A 33 16.06 -9.89 8.91
C HIS A 33 15.38 -10.55 7.71
N PHE A 34 16.13 -10.82 6.67
CA PHE A 34 15.69 -11.55 5.49
C PHE A 34 16.56 -12.78 5.30
N ALA A 35 15.93 -13.94 5.18
CA ALA A 35 16.62 -15.22 5.04
C ALA A 35 17.39 -15.38 3.72
N GLY A 36 17.13 -14.50 2.75
CA GLY A 36 17.73 -14.54 1.41
C GLY A 36 16.87 -15.29 0.39
N GLY A 37 16.89 -14.80 -0.85
CA GLY A 37 16.17 -15.43 -1.96
C GLY A 37 16.56 -16.88 -2.22
N ASP A 38 17.82 -17.24 -1.97
CA ASP A 38 18.31 -18.62 -2.11
C ASP A 38 17.67 -19.55 -1.06
N ALA A 39 17.55 -19.09 0.20
CA ALA A 39 16.86 -19.85 1.25
C ALA A 39 15.36 -19.95 1.00
N VAL A 40 14.73 -18.87 0.54
CA VAL A 40 13.32 -18.87 0.10
C VAL A 40 13.12 -19.87 -1.05
N ALA A 41 14.01 -19.89 -2.02
CA ALA A 41 13.95 -20.83 -3.15
C ALA A 41 14.19 -22.30 -2.72
N ALA A 42 14.94 -22.54 -1.67
CA ALA A 42 15.18 -23.87 -1.12
C ALA A 42 14.00 -24.42 -0.26
N ASP A 43 13.12 -23.55 0.24
CA ASP A 43 11.96 -23.96 1.02
C ASP A 43 10.95 -24.71 0.14
N PRO A 44 10.57 -25.95 0.46
CA PRO A 44 9.58 -26.72 -0.29
C PRO A 44 8.22 -26.00 -0.40
N ASN A 45 7.83 -25.21 0.60
CA ASN A 45 6.58 -24.45 0.58
C ASN A 45 6.59 -23.30 -0.44
N SER A 46 7.78 -22.87 -0.91
CA SER A 46 7.92 -21.83 -1.93
C SER A 46 7.67 -22.36 -3.35
N ILE A 47 7.70 -23.68 -3.58
CA ILE A 47 7.64 -24.26 -4.94
C ILE A 47 6.41 -23.77 -5.73
N PRO A 48 5.17 -23.76 -5.18
CA PRO A 48 4.02 -23.23 -5.90
C PRO A 48 4.10 -21.74 -6.20
N LEU A 49 4.90 -20.99 -5.42
CA LEU A 49 5.05 -19.54 -5.54
C LEU A 49 6.07 -19.12 -6.59
N ARG A 50 6.90 -20.07 -7.06
CA ARG A 50 7.91 -19.79 -8.10
C ARG A 50 7.30 -19.28 -9.40
N SER A 51 6.10 -19.74 -9.75
CA SER A 51 5.36 -19.27 -10.93
C SER A 51 5.06 -17.77 -10.90
N ILE A 52 5.18 -17.11 -9.75
CA ILE A 52 4.92 -15.68 -9.57
C ILE A 52 6.20 -14.86 -9.79
N TRP A 53 7.38 -15.39 -9.36
CA TRP A 53 8.61 -14.62 -9.24
C TRP A 53 9.74 -15.04 -10.20
N VAL A 54 9.56 -16.17 -10.89
CA VAL A 54 10.59 -16.76 -11.79
C VAL A 54 10.16 -16.69 -13.26
N THR A 55 9.06 -16.01 -13.57
CA THR A 55 8.60 -15.82 -14.94
C THR A 55 9.46 -14.78 -15.68
N PRO A 56 9.50 -14.82 -17.02
CA PRO A 56 10.20 -13.80 -17.81
C PRO A 56 9.76 -12.37 -17.45
N GLU A 57 8.46 -12.16 -17.22
CA GLU A 57 7.87 -10.88 -16.85
C GLU A 57 8.37 -10.39 -15.48
N ALA A 58 8.38 -11.29 -14.49
CA ALA A 58 8.89 -10.98 -13.14
C ALA A 58 10.41 -10.69 -13.17
N LEU A 59 11.17 -11.43 -13.97
CA LEU A 59 12.60 -11.21 -14.15
C LEU A 59 12.88 -9.86 -14.84
N ALA A 60 12.10 -9.51 -15.86
CA ALA A 60 12.20 -8.21 -16.53
C ALA A 60 11.91 -7.06 -15.56
N LEU A 61 10.83 -7.15 -14.80
CA LEU A 61 10.47 -6.15 -13.79
C LEU A 61 11.54 -6.02 -12.71
N ARG A 62 12.06 -7.14 -12.19
CA ARG A 62 13.16 -7.13 -11.21
C ARG A 62 14.39 -6.44 -11.75
N THR A 63 14.81 -6.77 -12.97
CA THR A 63 15.99 -6.18 -13.61
C THR A 63 15.83 -4.68 -13.77
N GLN A 64 14.69 -4.22 -14.27
CA GLN A 64 14.37 -2.80 -14.39
C GLN A 64 14.40 -2.08 -13.04
N THR A 65 13.78 -2.69 -12.02
CA THR A 65 13.73 -2.14 -10.65
C THR A 65 15.13 -2.00 -10.04
N LEU A 66 15.95 -3.04 -10.13
CA LEU A 66 17.32 -3.01 -9.61
C LEU A 66 18.18 -1.96 -10.32
N ASN A 67 18.02 -1.79 -11.63
CA ASN A 67 18.70 -0.73 -12.36
C ASN A 67 18.29 0.66 -11.88
N LYS A 68 16.98 0.94 -11.77
CA LYS A 68 16.48 2.22 -11.23
C LYS A 68 17.00 2.50 -9.82
N LEU A 69 16.95 1.48 -8.94
CA LEU A 69 17.48 1.59 -7.56
C LEU A 69 18.98 1.86 -7.54
N SER A 70 19.75 1.20 -8.41
CA SER A 70 21.20 1.42 -8.49
C SER A 70 21.50 2.87 -8.86
N TYR A 71 20.87 3.41 -9.90
CA TYR A 71 21.06 4.82 -10.30
C TYR A 71 20.67 5.79 -9.17
N PHE A 72 19.55 5.54 -8.51
CA PHE A 72 19.10 6.36 -7.39
C PHE A 72 20.10 6.32 -6.23
N LEU A 73 20.55 5.14 -5.82
CA LEU A 73 21.48 4.98 -4.70
C LEU A 73 22.85 5.57 -5.02
N ASP A 74 23.36 5.36 -6.23
CA ASP A 74 24.65 5.93 -6.66
C ASP A 74 24.61 7.47 -6.62
N ASP A 75 23.51 8.07 -7.04
CA ASP A 75 23.33 9.52 -7.02
C ASP A 75 23.13 10.05 -5.59
N TRP A 76 22.26 9.40 -4.81
CA TRP A 76 22.00 9.77 -3.41
C TRP A 76 23.25 9.65 -2.54
N LEU A 77 24.00 8.54 -2.66
CA LEU A 77 25.23 8.34 -1.89
C LEU A 77 26.29 9.38 -2.26
N ARG A 78 26.39 9.75 -3.54
CA ARG A 78 27.28 10.81 -4.01
C ARG A 78 26.93 12.16 -3.40
N GLN A 79 25.65 12.52 -3.42
CA GLN A 79 25.20 13.82 -2.90
C GLN A 79 25.24 13.91 -1.38
N ALA A 80 24.78 12.86 -0.68
CA ALA A 80 24.58 12.87 0.76
C ALA A 80 25.85 12.56 1.56
N ILE A 81 26.72 11.66 1.05
CA ILE A 81 27.82 11.10 1.83
C ILE A 81 29.18 11.49 1.26
N ALA A 82 29.34 11.51 -0.04
CA ALA A 82 30.66 11.64 -0.65
C ALA A 82 30.65 12.45 -1.94
N PRO A 83 30.41 13.77 -1.86
CA PRO A 83 30.35 14.63 -3.05
C PRO A 83 31.69 14.66 -3.83
N ASN A 84 32.80 14.25 -3.22
CA ASN A 84 34.15 14.25 -3.79
C ASN A 84 34.66 12.84 -4.16
N LEU A 85 33.82 11.81 -4.18
CA LEU A 85 34.22 10.47 -4.65
C LEU A 85 34.61 10.54 -6.12
N ALA A 86 35.88 10.24 -6.42
CA ALA A 86 36.42 10.29 -7.77
C ALA A 86 35.84 9.19 -8.70
N THR A 87 35.34 8.10 -8.11
CA THR A 87 34.77 6.96 -8.87
C THR A 87 33.32 6.73 -8.42
N PRO A 88 32.35 6.64 -9.35
CA PRO A 88 30.98 6.27 -9.01
C PRO A 88 30.94 4.93 -8.28
N LEU A 89 30.15 4.83 -7.20
CA LEU A 89 29.84 3.55 -6.59
C LEU A 89 29.07 2.71 -7.61
N GLN A 90 29.41 1.44 -7.72
CA GLN A 90 28.63 0.47 -8.49
C GLN A 90 27.75 -0.32 -7.50
N THR A 91 26.55 0.20 -7.20
CA THR A 91 25.64 -0.43 -6.23
C THR A 91 24.84 -1.59 -6.84
N SER A 92 24.76 -1.71 -8.17
CA SER A 92 23.97 -2.75 -8.82
C SER A 92 24.33 -4.20 -8.37
N PRO A 93 25.61 -4.62 -8.30
CA PRO A 93 25.95 -5.95 -7.79
C PRO A 93 25.57 -6.13 -6.30
N LEU A 94 25.71 -5.08 -5.49
CA LEU A 94 25.38 -5.11 -4.07
C LEU A 94 23.86 -5.29 -3.86
N LEU A 95 23.05 -4.61 -4.65
CA LEU A 95 21.59 -4.78 -4.63
C LEU A 95 21.16 -6.17 -5.08
N ALA A 96 21.82 -6.74 -6.10
CA ALA A 96 21.56 -8.10 -6.51
C ALA A 96 21.85 -9.09 -5.38
N ASP A 97 22.97 -8.90 -4.67
CA ASP A 97 23.32 -9.72 -3.52
C ASP A 97 22.28 -9.63 -2.39
N LEU A 98 21.73 -8.46 -2.11
CA LEU A 98 20.65 -8.30 -1.12
C LEU A 98 19.35 -9.02 -1.51
N CYS A 99 19.12 -9.29 -2.78
CA CYS A 99 17.97 -10.09 -3.21
C CYS A 99 18.14 -11.59 -2.91
N PHE A 100 19.36 -12.10 -2.92
CA PHE A 100 19.61 -13.55 -2.85
C PHE A 100 20.21 -13.99 -1.52
N SER A 101 21.08 -13.17 -0.94
CA SER A 101 21.78 -13.50 0.30
C SER A 101 20.91 -13.21 1.55
N GLU A 102 21.23 -13.92 2.61
CA GLU A 102 20.71 -13.58 3.95
C GLU A 102 21.30 -12.26 4.42
N TRP A 103 20.45 -11.37 4.95
CA TRP A 103 20.90 -10.10 5.52
C TRP A 103 20.07 -9.66 6.71
N GLN A 104 20.67 -8.80 7.54
CA GLN A 104 20.03 -8.14 8.65
C GLN A 104 20.33 -6.64 8.62
N LEU A 105 19.30 -5.85 8.85
CA LEU A 105 19.37 -4.39 8.95
C LEU A 105 18.91 -3.95 10.33
N GLU A 106 19.67 -3.06 10.95
CA GLU A 106 19.28 -2.41 12.19
C GLU A 106 19.52 -0.91 12.09
N VAL A 107 18.48 -0.13 12.39
CA VAL A 107 18.51 1.33 12.45
C VAL A 107 18.08 1.76 13.82
N ARG A 108 18.92 2.54 14.52
CA ARG A 108 18.65 3.04 15.86
C ARG A 108 18.81 4.54 15.93
N GLN A 109 17.97 5.17 16.73
CA GLN A 109 18.05 6.57 17.10
C GLN A 109 17.72 6.72 18.59
N PRO A 110 18.68 6.50 19.49
CA PRO A 110 18.49 6.80 20.91
C PRO A 110 18.23 8.29 21.12
N ALA A 111 17.47 8.63 22.17
CA ALA A 111 17.15 10.03 22.48
C ALA A 111 18.40 10.90 22.56
N GLY A 112 18.43 12.01 21.83
CA GLY A 112 19.54 12.97 21.80
C GLY A 112 20.82 12.47 21.09
N LYS A 113 20.78 11.33 20.40
CA LYS A 113 21.90 10.79 19.62
C LYS A 113 21.62 10.81 18.12
N ALA A 114 22.69 10.78 17.33
CA ALA A 114 22.61 10.59 15.89
C ALA A 114 22.01 9.22 15.56
N VAL A 115 21.45 9.13 14.37
CA VAL A 115 20.96 7.86 13.80
C VAL A 115 22.16 6.94 13.57
N SER A 116 22.06 5.70 14.00
CA SER A 116 23.03 4.65 13.69
C SER A 116 22.40 3.63 12.74
N PHE A 117 23.19 3.16 11.80
CA PHE A 117 22.81 2.21 10.77
C PHE A 117 23.78 1.04 10.76
N SER A 118 23.28 -0.18 10.72
CA SER A 118 24.06 -1.40 10.60
C SER A 118 23.39 -2.37 9.63
N LEU A 119 24.14 -2.80 8.61
CA LEU A 119 23.74 -3.82 7.65
C LEU A 119 24.74 -4.98 7.72
N GLY A 120 24.27 -6.18 8.05
CA GLY A 120 25.02 -7.42 7.93
C GLY A 120 24.52 -8.21 6.72
N VAL A 121 25.43 -8.71 5.88
CA VAL A 121 25.08 -9.55 4.72
C VAL A 121 25.94 -10.81 4.74
N ARG A 122 25.34 -11.96 4.52
CA ARG A 122 26.05 -13.24 4.43
C ARG A 122 26.55 -13.46 3.00
N LEU A 123 27.87 -13.50 2.83
CA LEU A 123 28.53 -13.53 1.52
C LEU A 123 29.69 -14.52 1.51
N ASP A 124 29.92 -15.14 0.37
CA ASP A 124 31.17 -15.86 0.10
C ASP A 124 32.40 -14.91 0.06
N ASN A 125 33.59 -15.49 -0.03
CA ASN A 125 34.85 -14.73 0.00
C ASN A 125 34.95 -13.72 -1.14
N THR A 126 34.54 -14.09 -2.34
CA THR A 126 34.66 -13.26 -3.56
C THR A 126 33.72 -12.07 -3.48
N ARG A 127 32.46 -12.33 -3.13
CA ARG A 127 31.44 -11.30 -3.01
C ARG A 127 31.73 -10.36 -1.83
N ALA A 128 32.17 -10.89 -0.68
CA ALA A 128 32.59 -10.08 0.46
C ALA A 128 33.77 -9.15 0.11
N GLY A 129 34.74 -9.62 -0.68
CA GLY A 129 35.82 -8.79 -1.21
C GLY A 129 35.31 -7.64 -2.11
N ALA A 130 34.37 -7.93 -2.99
CA ALA A 130 33.76 -6.91 -3.85
C ALA A 130 32.99 -5.86 -3.04
N TRP A 131 32.23 -6.28 -2.02
CA TRP A 131 31.55 -5.39 -1.10
C TRP A 131 32.53 -4.49 -0.30
N GLN A 132 33.60 -5.08 0.22
CA GLN A 132 34.63 -4.29 0.91
C GLN A 132 35.28 -3.26 -0.01
N ALA A 133 35.59 -3.65 -1.25
CA ALA A 133 36.15 -2.74 -2.24
C ALA A 133 35.20 -1.57 -2.58
N ALA A 134 33.89 -1.82 -2.65
CA ALA A 134 32.89 -0.80 -2.92
C ALA A 134 32.64 0.11 -1.70
N LEU A 135 32.54 -0.45 -0.48
CA LEU A 135 32.10 0.30 0.71
C LEU A 135 33.24 1.00 1.45
N ASN A 136 34.50 0.51 1.40
CA ASN A 136 35.62 1.16 2.09
C ASN A 136 35.86 2.60 1.65
N PRO A 137 35.82 2.98 0.35
CA PRO A 137 35.94 4.36 -0.08
C PRO A 137 34.80 5.24 0.46
N LEU A 138 33.58 4.69 0.52
CA LEU A 138 32.42 5.40 1.09
C LEU A 138 32.61 5.71 2.57
N VAL A 139 33.04 4.71 3.36
CA VAL A 139 33.34 4.88 4.79
C VAL A 139 34.48 5.87 5.01
N ALA A 140 35.50 5.83 4.18
CA ALA A 140 36.61 6.78 4.25
C ALA A 140 36.13 8.22 3.98
N ALA A 141 35.31 8.42 2.93
CA ALA A 141 34.73 9.73 2.62
C ALA A 141 33.78 10.21 3.73
N TRP A 142 32.97 9.33 4.30
CA TRP A 142 32.09 9.65 5.42
C TRP A 142 32.89 10.15 6.64
N LYS A 143 33.94 9.44 7.03
CA LYS A 143 34.83 9.85 8.13
C LYS A 143 35.53 11.18 7.84
N ALA A 144 35.89 11.45 6.60
CA ALA A 144 36.56 12.69 6.23
C ALA A 144 35.62 13.91 6.24
N ALA A 145 34.31 13.69 6.12
CA ALA A 145 33.30 14.76 6.07
C ALA A 145 33.09 15.45 7.42
N ALA A 146 33.24 14.72 8.54
CA ALA A 146 33.21 15.29 9.89
C ALA A 146 33.95 14.40 10.90
N SER A 147 34.65 15.01 11.88
CA SER A 147 35.40 14.29 12.92
C SER A 147 34.50 13.44 13.83
N THR A 148 33.21 13.72 13.88
CA THR A 148 32.21 12.98 14.64
C THR A 148 31.66 11.78 13.89
N HIS A 149 31.91 11.66 12.59
CA HIS A 149 31.44 10.57 11.76
C HIS A 149 32.28 9.31 11.97
N HIS A 150 31.58 8.22 12.23
CA HIS A 150 32.20 6.91 12.41
C HIS A 150 31.60 5.96 11.36
N GLY A 151 32.34 4.99 10.93
CA GLY A 151 31.87 3.97 10.00
C GLY A 151 32.86 2.81 9.94
N SER A 152 32.35 1.63 9.59
CA SER A 152 33.17 0.43 9.50
C SER A 152 32.62 -0.53 8.45
N VAL A 153 33.54 -1.28 7.81
CA VAL A 153 33.23 -2.47 7.04
C VAL A 153 34.06 -3.59 7.67
N ILE A 154 33.39 -4.52 8.34
CA ILE A 154 34.04 -5.58 9.12
C ILE A 154 33.55 -6.92 8.63
N ARG A 155 34.47 -7.86 8.42
CA ARG A 155 34.14 -9.24 8.09
C ARG A 155 34.31 -10.14 9.32
N GLN A 156 33.29 -10.97 9.59
CA GLN A 156 33.30 -11.99 10.66
C GLN A 156 32.73 -13.30 10.10
N GLY A 157 33.59 -14.27 9.80
CA GLY A 157 33.19 -15.50 9.13
C GLY A 157 32.58 -15.24 7.75
N ASP A 158 31.37 -15.74 7.53
CA ASP A 158 30.61 -15.55 6.27
C ASP A 158 29.84 -14.21 6.25
N TRP A 159 29.87 -13.43 7.32
CA TRP A 159 29.16 -12.17 7.41
C TRP A 159 30.05 -10.97 7.13
N LEU A 160 29.55 -10.05 6.31
CA LEU A 160 30.11 -8.72 6.13
C LEU A 160 29.16 -7.72 6.80
N TYR A 161 29.70 -6.92 7.73
CA TYR A 161 28.98 -5.87 8.43
C TYR A 161 29.42 -4.50 7.93
N PHE A 162 28.45 -3.70 7.54
CA PHE A 162 28.62 -2.29 7.18
C PHE A 162 27.84 -1.42 8.17
N GLY A 163 28.48 -0.43 8.77
CA GLY A 163 27.84 0.47 9.72
C GLY A 163 28.30 1.90 9.57
N LEU A 164 27.38 2.85 9.85
CA LEU A 164 27.62 4.29 9.93
C LEU A 164 27.16 4.83 11.28
N ASP A 165 27.87 5.86 11.80
CA ASP A 165 27.61 6.61 13.02
C ASP A 165 27.35 5.81 14.30
N ASN A 166 28.44 5.54 15.03
CA ASN A 166 28.45 4.90 16.35
C ASN A 166 27.60 3.63 16.46
N SER A 167 27.34 2.98 15.31
CA SER A 167 26.90 1.63 15.38
C SER A 167 28.02 0.86 16.09
N PRO A 168 27.84 0.34 17.31
CA PRO A 168 28.71 -0.74 17.76
C PRO A 168 28.67 -1.72 16.58
N ALA A 169 29.84 -2.31 16.25
CA ALA A 169 29.87 -3.48 15.38
C ALA A 169 28.68 -4.32 15.81
N PRO A 170 27.67 -4.54 14.92
CA PRO A 170 26.34 -4.98 15.30
C PRO A 170 26.56 -5.97 16.39
N SER A 171 26.03 -5.69 17.57
CA SER A 171 26.42 -6.43 18.77
C SER A 171 26.46 -7.84 18.27
N ALA A 172 27.63 -8.50 18.33
CA ALA A 172 27.80 -9.86 17.80
C ALA A 172 26.80 -10.75 18.55
N GLY A 173 25.68 -10.18 18.67
CA GLY A 173 24.46 -10.49 19.27
C GLY A 173 23.80 -11.47 18.34
N ARG A 174 23.71 -12.66 18.83
CA ARG A 174 22.76 -13.68 18.48
C ARG A 174 22.13 -13.41 17.13
N PRO A 175 22.49 -14.18 16.08
CA PRO A 175 21.64 -14.27 14.91
C PRO A 175 20.23 -14.35 15.48
N ILE A 176 19.34 -13.46 15.04
CA ILE A 176 17.92 -13.58 15.41
C ILE A 176 17.64 -15.03 15.13
N PRO A 177 17.24 -15.85 16.16
CA PRO A 177 17.03 -17.26 15.92
C PRO A 177 16.06 -17.30 14.76
N SER A 178 16.50 -17.76 13.59
CA SER A 178 15.61 -17.97 12.46
C SER A 178 14.59 -18.97 12.99
N LEU A 179 13.42 -18.45 13.34
CA LEU A 179 12.28 -19.30 13.62
C LEU A 179 12.15 -20.15 12.37
N ASN A 180 12.26 -21.47 12.53
CA ASN A 180 12.27 -22.41 11.43
C ASN A 180 11.22 -22.00 10.39
N HIS A 181 11.66 -21.71 9.15
CA HIS A 181 10.85 -21.31 8.01
C HIS A 181 10.35 -19.85 7.92
N THR A 182 10.85 -18.90 8.71
CA THR A 182 10.55 -17.47 8.49
C THR A 182 11.49 -16.89 7.44
N TRP A 183 10.92 -16.29 6.38
CA TRP A 183 11.68 -15.68 5.29
C TRP A 183 12.05 -14.23 5.57
N LEU A 184 11.14 -13.51 6.20
CA LEU A 184 11.32 -12.12 6.61
C LEU A 184 10.80 -11.94 8.03
N ASP A 185 11.58 -11.25 8.85
CA ASP A 185 11.19 -10.76 10.16
C ASP A 185 11.52 -9.26 10.22
N ALA A 186 10.54 -8.43 10.60
CA ALA A 186 10.70 -7.00 10.59
C ALA A 186 10.00 -6.34 11.78
N GLU A 187 10.69 -5.39 12.41
CA GLU A 187 10.15 -4.46 13.39
C GLU A 187 10.39 -3.05 12.87
N VAL A 188 9.34 -2.22 12.74
CA VAL A 188 9.44 -0.89 12.12
C VAL A 188 8.63 0.14 12.90
N ASP A 189 9.29 1.23 13.33
CA ASP A 189 8.67 2.44 13.88
C ASP A 189 8.43 3.45 12.74
N TRP A 190 7.26 3.38 12.13
CA TRP A 190 6.90 4.22 11.00
C TRP A 190 6.80 5.70 11.36
N ALA A 191 6.45 6.03 12.60
CA ALA A 191 6.39 7.43 13.05
C ALA A 191 7.77 8.09 13.02
N ARG A 192 8.84 7.36 13.37
CA ARG A 192 10.22 7.85 13.24
C ARG A 192 10.69 7.90 11.81
N ILE A 193 10.34 6.90 10.99
CA ILE A 193 10.65 6.91 9.57
C ILE A 193 9.99 8.10 8.87
N ALA A 194 8.75 8.45 9.25
CA ALA A 194 8.01 9.58 8.71
C ALA A 194 8.70 10.94 8.98
N VAL A 195 9.52 11.05 10.03
CA VAL A 195 10.34 12.25 10.27
C VAL A 195 11.39 12.44 9.18
N TRP A 196 11.96 11.34 8.68
CA TRP A 196 12.97 11.39 7.60
C TRP A 196 12.34 11.39 6.20
N PHE A 197 11.19 10.73 6.08
CA PHE A 197 10.44 10.60 4.83
C PHE A 197 9.02 11.11 5.03
N PRO A 198 8.78 12.43 4.96
CA PRO A 198 7.46 13.03 5.25
C PRO A 198 6.30 12.49 4.40
N ALA A 199 6.60 11.92 3.24
CA ALA A 199 5.60 11.24 2.40
C ALA A 199 4.93 10.06 3.14
N VAL A 200 5.67 9.36 4.00
CA VAL A 200 5.19 8.22 4.80
C VAL A 200 4.21 8.68 5.88
N ALA A 201 4.39 9.90 6.42
CA ALA A 201 3.49 10.46 7.45
C ALA A 201 2.03 10.55 6.99
N LYS A 202 1.78 10.62 5.67
CA LYS A 202 0.43 10.69 5.10
C LYS A 202 -0.39 9.42 5.33
N PHE A 203 0.26 8.30 5.64
CA PHE A 203 -0.39 6.99 5.78
C PHE A 203 -0.72 6.65 7.23
N ASP A 204 -0.18 7.38 8.21
CA ASP A 204 -0.36 7.13 9.65
C ASP A 204 -0.20 5.64 10.01
N ILE A 205 0.86 5.03 9.51
CA ILE A 205 1.13 3.60 9.70
C ILE A 205 1.57 3.38 11.15
N PRO A 206 0.90 2.49 11.91
CA PRO A 206 1.30 2.19 13.27
C PRO A 206 2.64 1.44 13.33
N GLN A 207 3.29 1.44 14.48
CA GLN A 207 4.45 0.58 14.72
C GLN A 207 4.09 -0.86 14.38
N THR A 208 4.96 -1.54 13.66
CA THR A 208 4.65 -2.84 13.07
C THR A 208 5.71 -3.87 13.40
N GLN A 209 5.29 -5.03 13.87
CA GLN A 209 6.07 -6.26 13.86
C GLN A 209 5.49 -7.17 12.79
N LEU A 210 6.33 -7.72 11.91
CA LEU A 210 5.93 -8.51 10.75
C LEU A 210 6.81 -9.73 10.59
N GLN A 211 6.20 -10.88 10.34
CA GLN A 211 6.87 -12.09 9.91
C GLN A 211 6.24 -12.59 8.61
N VAL A 212 7.07 -13.05 7.69
CA VAL A 212 6.63 -13.64 6.42
C VAL A 212 7.22 -15.02 6.26
N SER A 213 6.38 -15.97 5.90
CA SER A 213 6.73 -17.37 5.63
C SER A 213 5.89 -17.87 4.46
N ALA A 214 6.00 -19.18 4.15
CA ALA A 214 5.08 -19.84 3.25
C ALA A 214 4.39 -21.02 3.93
N SER A 215 3.15 -21.27 3.54
CA SER A 215 2.40 -22.46 3.94
C SER A 215 1.41 -22.84 2.85
N SER A 216 1.43 -24.13 2.46
CA SER A 216 0.48 -24.71 1.50
C SER A 216 0.33 -23.85 0.22
N GLY A 217 1.44 -23.39 -0.36
CA GLY A 217 1.45 -22.64 -1.61
C GLY A 217 0.95 -21.20 -1.51
N ASN A 218 0.95 -20.64 -0.30
CA ASN A 218 0.65 -19.23 -0.08
C ASN A 218 1.75 -18.58 0.74
N PHE A 219 1.98 -17.29 0.50
CA PHE A 219 2.62 -16.44 1.49
C PHE A 219 1.71 -16.33 2.71
N VAL A 220 2.31 -16.46 3.86
CA VAL A 220 1.68 -16.21 5.15
C VAL A 220 2.43 -15.05 5.78
N ALA A 221 1.78 -13.91 5.83
CA ALA A 221 2.32 -12.78 6.56
C ALA A 221 1.70 -12.74 7.94
N ALA A 222 2.46 -12.57 8.95
CA ALA A 222 2.15 -12.63 10.37
C ALA A 222 2.83 -11.49 11.23
N GLY A 223 2.18 -10.65 12.24
CA GLY A 223 2.74 -9.66 13.25
C GLY A 223 1.70 -8.93 14.06
N ARG A 224 2.08 -7.76 14.50
CA ARG A 224 1.29 -6.90 15.38
C ARG A 224 1.39 -5.45 14.94
N LEU A 225 0.33 -4.73 15.16
CA LEU A 225 0.25 -3.28 14.96
C LEU A 225 0.02 -2.62 16.31
N PHE A 226 0.88 -1.68 16.65
CA PHE A 226 0.78 -0.91 17.88
C PHE A 226 0.25 0.48 17.56
N LEU A 227 -1.02 0.69 17.89
CA LEU A 227 -1.74 1.92 17.58
C LEU A 227 -1.27 3.06 18.49
N SER A 228 -1.16 4.26 17.95
CA SER A 228 -0.88 5.49 18.71
C SER A 228 -2.03 5.94 19.56
N GLN A 229 -3.26 5.58 19.17
CA GLN A 229 -4.50 5.87 19.89
C GLN A 229 -5.27 4.57 20.11
N PRO A 230 -5.95 4.41 21.26
CA PRO A 230 -6.75 3.23 21.51
C PRO A 230 -7.95 3.16 20.56
N LEU A 231 -8.29 1.95 20.13
CA LEU A 231 -9.53 1.73 19.42
C LEU A 231 -10.74 2.02 20.32
N PRO A 232 -11.81 2.57 19.77
CA PRO A 232 -13.07 2.66 20.50
C PRO A 232 -13.57 1.24 20.81
N PRO A 233 -14.41 1.08 21.87
CA PRO A 233 -15.01 -0.22 22.17
C PRO A 233 -15.70 -0.81 20.94
N LEU A 234 -15.42 -2.08 20.65
CA LEU A 234 -15.94 -2.75 19.47
C LEU A 234 -17.43 -3.08 19.65
N GLU A 235 -18.27 -2.41 18.91
CA GLU A 235 -19.70 -2.72 18.83
C GLU A 235 -19.92 -4.07 18.12
N PRO A 236 -21.02 -4.80 18.41
CA PRO A 236 -21.41 -5.97 17.63
C PRO A 236 -21.52 -5.64 16.14
N TRP A 237 -21.23 -6.61 15.29
CA TRP A 237 -21.40 -6.44 13.86
C TRP A 237 -22.88 -6.28 13.46
N HIS A 238 -23.17 -5.28 12.66
CA HIS A 238 -24.47 -5.05 12.01
C HIS A 238 -24.30 -5.34 10.52
N PHE A 239 -24.63 -6.55 10.08
CA PHE A 239 -24.43 -6.96 8.70
C PHE A 239 -25.58 -6.57 7.79
N PRO A 240 -25.31 -6.03 6.58
CA PRO A 240 -26.31 -5.75 5.56
C PRO A 240 -26.69 -7.01 4.77
N THR A 241 -27.32 -8.00 5.43
CA THR A 241 -27.53 -9.37 4.92
C THR A 241 -28.39 -9.43 3.66
N ASN A 242 -29.33 -8.48 3.45
CA ASN A 242 -30.19 -8.46 2.28
C ASN A 242 -29.62 -7.61 1.13
N VAL A 243 -28.49 -6.95 1.33
CA VAL A 243 -27.85 -6.10 0.30
C VAL A 243 -26.64 -6.77 -0.30
N VAL A 244 -25.92 -7.54 0.50
CA VAL A 244 -24.75 -8.29 0.02
C VAL A 244 -25.23 -9.50 -0.79
N HIS A 245 -25.07 -9.42 -2.09
CA HIS A 245 -25.48 -10.47 -3.02
C HIS A 245 -24.29 -11.24 -3.59
N SER A 246 -24.46 -12.55 -3.69
CA SER A 246 -23.52 -13.47 -4.34
C SER A 246 -23.87 -13.60 -5.86
N PRO A 247 -22.89 -13.88 -6.75
CA PRO A 247 -21.49 -14.10 -6.45
C PRO A 247 -20.74 -12.79 -6.29
N PHE A 248 -19.73 -12.75 -5.40
CA PHE A 248 -18.82 -11.64 -5.30
C PHE A 248 -17.36 -12.14 -5.39
N ILE A 249 -16.49 -11.30 -5.92
CA ILE A 249 -15.05 -11.57 -6.09
C ILE A 249 -14.21 -10.92 -5.00
N SER A 250 -14.81 -10.03 -4.21
CA SER A 250 -14.15 -9.40 -3.08
C SER A 250 -15.19 -8.98 -2.05
N PHE A 251 -14.83 -9.14 -0.78
CA PHE A 251 -15.61 -8.66 0.35
C PHE A 251 -14.66 -8.12 1.43
N THR A 252 -15.00 -6.96 1.99
CA THR A 252 -14.27 -6.35 3.09
C THR A 252 -15.25 -5.91 4.17
N ALA A 253 -14.92 -6.16 5.42
CA ALA A 253 -15.62 -5.64 6.60
C ALA A 253 -14.61 -4.98 7.54
N ALA A 254 -14.90 -3.79 8.02
CA ALA A 254 -14.09 -3.08 9.00
C ALA A 254 -14.99 -2.46 10.06
N ARG A 255 -14.57 -2.45 11.33
CA ARG A 255 -15.22 -1.73 12.42
C ARG A 255 -14.21 -0.99 13.27
N GLY A 256 -14.68 -0.08 14.15
CA GLY A 256 -13.81 0.84 14.88
C GLY A 256 -13.29 1.97 14.00
N VAL A 257 -13.96 2.27 12.87
CA VAL A 257 -13.49 3.23 11.86
C VAL A 257 -13.95 4.67 12.10
N SER A 258 -14.83 4.92 13.04
CA SER A 258 -15.44 6.26 13.26
C SER A 258 -14.40 7.32 13.60
N ASP A 259 -13.41 7.02 14.43
CA ASP A 259 -12.39 7.98 14.84
C ASP A 259 -11.43 8.30 13.69
N TRP A 260 -11.08 7.31 12.89
CA TRP A 260 -10.34 7.53 11.68
C TRP A 260 -11.12 8.37 10.66
N LEU A 261 -12.41 8.07 10.45
CA LEU A 261 -13.29 8.88 9.59
C LEU A 261 -13.39 10.34 10.06
N ARG A 262 -13.44 10.57 11.37
CA ARG A 262 -13.47 11.93 11.96
C ARG A 262 -12.22 12.75 11.63
N GLN A 263 -11.10 12.10 11.41
CA GLN A 263 -9.85 12.75 11.00
C GLN A 263 -9.78 13.01 9.49
N GLN A 264 -10.71 12.44 8.69
CA GLN A 264 -10.72 12.62 7.24
C GLN A 264 -11.56 13.84 6.85
N PRO A 265 -10.96 14.92 6.30
CA PRO A 265 -11.71 16.14 5.93
C PRO A 265 -12.89 15.87 4.98
N TRP A 266 -12.75 14.89 4.07
CA TRP A 266 -13.81 14.51 3.15
C TRP A 266 -15.01 13.87 3.88
N ALA A 267 -14.76 13.01 4.87
CA ALA A 267 -15.83 12.35 5.63
C ALA A 267 -16.59 13.37 6.49
N VAL A 268 -15.86 14.25 7.16
CA VAL A 268 -16.46 15.35 7.95
C VAL A 268 -17.26 16.29 7.07
N SER A 269 -16.78 16.59 5.86
CA SER A 269 -17.47 17.50 4.92
C SER A 269 -18.81 16.96 4.41
N LEU A 270 -19.08 15.66 4.53
CA LEU A 270 -20.39 15.08 4.19
C LEU A 270 -21.49 15.44 5.20
N GLY A 271 -21.12 15.95 6.38
CA GLY A 271 -22.07 16.36 7.42
C GLY A 271 -22.85 15.19 8.04
N ILE A 272 -22.35 13.96 7.92
CA ILE A 272 -22.95 12.76 8.53
C ILE A 272 -22.58 12.75 10.02
N ASP A 273 -23.58 12.71 10.89
CA ASP A 273 -23.39 12.64 12.34
C ASP A 273 -24.49 11.77 12.97
N PRO A 274 -24.14 10.71 13.73
CA PRO A 274 -22.77 10.21 13.94
C PRO A 274 -22.15 9.61 12.69
N LEU A 275 -20.82 9.64 12.60
CA LEU A 275 -20.10 8.91 11.56
C LEU A 275 -20.23 7.40 11.77
N PRO A 276 -20.32 6.60 10.70
CA PRO A 276 -20.46 5.16 10.82
C PRO A 276 -19.21 4.55 11.47
N ASN A 277 -19.42 3.59 12.37
CA ASN A 277 -18.33 2.86 13.03
C ASN A 277 -18.01 1.51 12.36
N GLN A 278 -18.80 1.13 11.36
CA GLN A 278 -18.62 -0.09 10.58
C GLN A 278 -18.79 0.24 9.10
N VAL A 279 -17.99 -0.42 8.25
CA VAL A 279 -18.08 -0.29 6.80
C VAL A 279 -17.92 -1.67 6.18
N PHE A 280 -18.75 -1.95 5.17
CA PHE A 280 -18.72 -3.15 4.36
C PHE A 280 -18.54 -2.77 2.90
N THR A 281 -17.65 -3.45 2.18
CA THR A 281 -17.51 -3.28 0.72
C THR A 281 -17.49 -4.63 0.04
N TRP A 282 -18.09 -4.71 -1.13
CA TRP A 282 -18.04 -5.94 -1.95
C TRP A 282 -18.07 -5.61 -3.43
N VAL A 283 -17.58 -6.55 -4.23
CA VAL A 283 -17.47 -6.41 -5.67
C VAL A 283 -18.03 -7.65 -6.36
N LEU A 284 -18.88 -7.45 -7.34
CA LEU A 284 -19.46 -8.51 -8.17
C LEU A 284 -18.63 -8.71 -9.47
N PRO A 285 -18.57 -9.94 -10.02
CA PRO A 285 -17.72 -10.26 -11.16
C PRO A 285 -18.23 -9.78 -12.51
N GLN A 286 -19.54 -9.49 -12.64
CA GLN A 286 -20.20 -9.33 -13.94
C GLN A 286 -19.78 -8.07 -14.71
N LEU A 287 -19.49 -6.98 -13.98
CA LEU A 287 -19.07 -5.71 -14.56
C LEU A 287 -18.04 -5.04 -13.62
N PRO A 288 -17.06 -4.34 -14.18
CA PRO A 288 -16.01 -3.68 -13.39
C PRO A 288 -16.54 -2.64 -12.39
N PHE A 289 -17.77 -2.13 -12.60
CA PHE A 289 -18.38 -1.08 -11.76
C PHE A 289 -19.29 -1.62 -10.65
N LEU A 290 -19.52 -2.92 -10.58
CA LEU A 290 -20.36 -3.49 -9.53
C LEU A 290 -19.64 -3.55 -8.20
N THR A 291 -19.18 -2.38 -7.76
CA THR A 291 -18.55 -2.14 -6.45
C THR A 291 -19.53 -1.42 -5.56
N TYR A 292 -19.75 -1.97 -4.39
CA TYR A 292 -20.71 -1.49 -3.40
C TYR A 292 -20.07 -1.21 -2.07
N VAL A 293 -20.69 -0.32 -1.32
CA VAL A 293 -20.36 -0.01 0.08
C VAL A 293 -21.65 0.04 0.89
N ALA A 294 -21.61 -0.45 2.11
CA ALA A 294 -22.66 -0.28 3.09
C ALA A 294 -22.07 0.13 4.44
N ALA A 295 -22.78 1.02 5.14
CA ALA A 295 -22.41 1.43 6.48
C ALA A 295 -23.66 1.50 7.36
N PRO A 296 -23.70 0.85 8.53
CA PRO A 296 -24.78 1.00 9.50
C PRO A 296 -24.84 2.45 9.95
N LEU A 297 -26.00 3.05 9.86
CA LEU A 297 -26.24 4.44 10.27
C LEU A 297 -27.67 4.62 10.79
N PRO A 298 -27.86 4.91 12.09
CA PRO A 298 -29.20 4.99 12.69
C PRO A 298 -30.15 5.97 12.00
N ASN A 299 -29.62 7.06 11.44
CA ASN A 299 -30.39 8.12 10.77
C ASN A 299 -30.02 8.20 9.26
N ALA A 300 -29.87 7.06 8.58
CA ALA A 300 -29.50 7.02 7.17
C ALA A 300 -30.36 7.92 6.27
N PRO A 301 -31.71 7.98 6.38
CA PRO A 301 -32.51 8.90 5.58
C PRO A 301 -32.18 10.39 5.82
N ALA A 302 -31.85 10.78 7.04
CA ALA A 302 -31.50 12.16 7.36
C ALA A 302 -30.11 12.59 6.89
N ALA A 303 -29.24 11.63 6.58
CA ALA A 303 -27.92 11.88 6.01
C ALA A 303 -27.97 12.19 4.51
N LEU A 304 -28.92 11.62 3.77
CA LEU A 304 -29.00 11.74 2.31
C LEU A 304 -29.10 13.20 1.82
N PRO A 305 -29.99 14.07 2.35
CA PRO A 305 -30.06 15.46 1.90
C PRO A 305 -28.74 16.22 2.13
N LYS A 306 -28.05 15.94 3.22
CA LYS A 306 -26.76 16.58 3.51
C LYS A 306 -25.70 16.18 2.48
N VAL A 307 -25.63 14.88 2.18
CA VAL A 307 -24.71 14.36 1.17
C VAL A 307 -25.09 14.90 -0.21
N ALA A 308 -26.40 14.93 -0.57
CA ALA A 308 -26.88 15.47 -1.84
C ALA A 308 -26.45 16.93 -2.03
N ASN A 309 -26.69 17.78 -1.02
CA ASN A 309 -26.28 19.18 -1.06
C ASN A 309 -24.75 19.31 -1.23
N ARG A 310 -23.98 18.56 -0.46
CA ARG A 310 -22.50 18.60 -0.57
C ARG A 310 -22.00 18.18 -1.94
N VAL A 311 -22.56 17.10 -2.51
CA VAL A 311 -22.19 16.62 -3.86
C VAL A 311 -22.59 17.65 -4.92
N THR A 312 -23.76 18.29 -4.77
CA THR A 312 -24.21 19.36 -5.66
C THR A 312 -23.25 20.55 -5.62
N ASP A 313 -22.83 21.00 -4.43
CA ASP A 313 -21.86 22.09 -4.29
C ASP A 313 -20.52 21.77 -4.96
N GLU A 314 -20.01 20.55 -4.81
CA GLU A 314 -18.79 20.09 -5.46
C GLU A 314 -18.94 20.02 -7.00
N LEU A 315 -20.09 19.63 -7.53
CA LEU A 315 -20.36 19.61 -8.96
C LEU A 315 -20.47 21.04 -9.52
N LEU A 316 -21.14 21.95 -8.80
CA LEU A 316 -21.20 23.36 -9.17
C LEU A 316 -19.82 24.00 -9.20
N ALA A 317 -18.96 23.70 -8.23
CA ALA A 317 -17.57 24.18 -8.22
C ALA A 317 -16.74 23.68 -9.41
N ARG A 318 -17.17 22.59 -10.06
CA ARG A 318 -16.52 21.99 -11.24
C ARG A 318 -17.28 22.21 -12.56
N SER A 319 -18.34 22.97 -12.55
CA SER A 319 -19.23 23.18 -13.72
C SER A 319 -18.53 23.77 -14.94
N ALA A 320 -17.38 24.44 -14.75
CA ALA A 320 -16.54 24.93 -15.84
C ALA A 320 -15.79 23.81 -16.61
N ASP A 321 -15.66 22.61 -16.00
CA ASP A 321 -15.05 21.45 -16.65
C ASP A 321 -16.09 20.78 -17.56
N PRO A 322 -15.81 20.60 -18.88
CA PRO A 322 -16.71 19.98 -19.84
C PRO A 322 -17.19 18.58 -19.40
N ASN A 323 -16.38 17.84 -18.68
CA ASN A 323 -16.70 16.47 -18.21
C ASN A 323 -17.80 16.44 -17.16
N TYR A 324 -18.05 17.56 -16.46
CA TYR A 324 -19.06 17.67 -15.40
C TYR A 324 -20.28 18.49 -15.82
N ARG A 325 -20.29 19.09 -17.03
CA ARG A 325 -21.35 20.02 -17.47
C ARG A 325 -22.76 19.42 -17.45
N ASN A 326 -22.88 18.10 -17.74
CA ASN A 326 -24.15 17.41 -17.81
C ASN A 326 -24.41 16.52 -16.59
N VAL A 327 -23.54 16.56 -15.58
CA VAL A 327 -23.67 15.75 -14.38
C VAL A 327 -24.49 16.52 -13.35
N HIS A 328 -25.55 15.91 -12.86
CA HIS A 328 -26.39 16.49 -11.81
C HIS A 328 -26.81 15.43 -10.79
N VAL A 329 -27.25 15.91 -9.63
CA VAL A 329 -27.78 15.07 -8.55
C VAL A 329 -29.28 14.94 -8.74
N ASP A 330 -29.77 13.71 -8.92
CA ASP A 330 -31.17 13.36 -8.75
C ASP A 330 -31.37 12.81 -7.34
N SER A 331 -32.36 13.37 -6.61
CA SER A 331 -32.56 13.02 -5.19
C SER A 331 -34.04 12.76 -4.90
N THR A 332 -34.28 11.67 -4.17
CA THR A 332 -35.54 11.32 -3.56
C THR A 332 -35.40 11.26 -2.04
N ASN A 333 -36.48 10.99 -1.31
CA ASN A 333 -36.43 10.84 0.15
C ASN A 333 -35.59 9.67 0.64
N SER A 334 -35.29 8.68 -0.21
CA SER A 334 -34.56 7.46 0.15
C SER A 334 -33.30 7.21 -0.66
N GLN A 335 -33.08 7.99 -1.71
CA GLN A 335 -31.95 7.76 -2.62
C GLN A 335 -31.47 9.07 -3.26
N ILE A 336 -30.18 9.16 -3.48
CA ILE A 336 -29.54 10.13 -4.37
C ILE A 336 -28.77 9.38 -5.47
N SER A 337 -28.76 9.94 -6.67
CA SER A 337 -28.06 9.38 -7.83
C SER A 337 -27.33 10.48 -8.59
N LEU A 338 -26.14 10.18 -9.09
CA LEU A 338 -25.43 11.02 -10.03
C LEU A 338 -25.82 10.61 -11.43
N VAL A 339 -26.49 11.53 -12.14
CA VAL A 339 -26.95 11.31 -13.52
C VAL A 339 -26.10 12.11 -14.49
N GLY A 340 -25.87 11.59 -15.67
CA GLY A 340 -25.08 12.24 -16.73
C GLY A 340 -23.63 11.78 -16.83
N LEU A 341 -23.18 10.87 -15.97
CA LEU A 341 -21.88 10.22 -16.13
C LEU A 341 -21.96 9.11 -17.19
N PRO A 342 -20.95 8.96 -18.06
CA PRO A 342 -20.89 7.87 -19.01
C PRO A 342 -20.70 6.53 -18.29
N PHE A 343 -21.47 5.51 -18.65
CA PHE A 343 -21.37 4.12 -18.18
C PHE A 343 -21.58 3.89 -16.68
N MET A 344 -21.88 4.90 -15.89
CA MET A 344 -22.07 4.82 -14.45
C MET A 344 -23.29 5.60 -13.99
N ALA A 345 -23.97 5.11 -12.97
CA ALA A 345 -25.03 5.80 -12.25
C ALA A 345 -24.75 5.68 -10.72
N PRO A 346 -23.71 6.36 -10.21
CA PRO A 346 -23.38 6.30 -8.80
C PRO A 346 -24.58 6.70 -7.95
N PHE A 347 -24.87 5.89 -6.96
CA PHE A 347 -26.02 6.10 -6.08
C PHE A 347 -25.63 5.97 -4.60
N LEU A 348 -26.46 6.55 -3.75
CA LEU A 348 -26.46 6.34 -2.32
C LEU A 348 -27.92 6.25 -1.86
N GLU A 349 -28.27 5.20 -1.16
CA GLU A 349 -29.64 4.98 -0.65
C GLU A 349 -29.64 4.70 0.85
N ALA A 350 -30.71 5.12 1.52
CA ALA A 350 -31.00 4.72 2.88
C ALA A 350 -31.88 3.46 2.84
N ARG A 351 -31.36 2.37 3.40
CA ARG A 351 -32.06 1.08 3.42
C ARG A 351 -32.30 0.60 4.83
N LYS A 352 -33.51 0.12 5.12
CA LYS A 352 -33.89 -0.48 6.39
C LYS A 352 -33.81 -1.99 6.27
N GLU A 353 -33.07 -2.64 7.15
CA GLU A 353 -32.93 -4.09 7.24
C GLU A 353 -33.17 -4.58 8.66
N ALA A 354 -33.17 -5.93 8.84
CA ALA A 354 -33.35 -6.54 10.16
C ALA A 354 -32.29 -6.09 11.19
N GLY A 355 -31.05 -5.80 10.73
CA GLY A 355 -29.93 -5.32 11.55
C GLY A 355 -29.90 -3.82 11.79
N GLY A 356 -30.88 -3.05 11.31
CA GLY A 356 -30.90 -1.59 11.46
C GLY A 356 -31.06 -0.81 10.15
N GLN A 357 -30.67 0.45 10.18
CA GLN A 357 -30.61 1.31 9.00
C GLN A 357 -29.19 1.36 8.44
N PHE A 358 -29.07 1.39 7.12
CA PHE A 358 -27.81 1.43 6.39
C PHE A 358 -27.82 2.55 5.35
N LEU A 359 -26.68 3.18 5.16
CA LEU A 359 -26.36 3.85 3.92
C LEU A 359 -25.70 2.84 2.99
N VAL A 360 -26.28 2.66 1.80
CA VAL A 360 -25.79 1.73 0.77
C VAL A 360 -25.48 2.53 -0.48
N GLY A 361 -24.29 2.39 -1.01
CA GLY A 361 -23.86 3.08 -2.22
C GLY A 361 -23.10 2.18 -3.19
N GLY A 362 -23.01 2.61 -4.44
CA GLY A 362 -22.29 1.92 -5.49
C GLY A 362 -22.27 2.70 -6.79
N PHE A 363 -21.60 2.17 -7.80
CA PHE A 363 -21.53 2.79 -9.13
C PHE A 363 -22.73 2.46 -10.03
N LEU A 364 -23.46 1.41 -9.70
CA LEU A 364 -24.71 1.01 -10.38
C LEU A 364 -25.69 0.48 -9.33
N PRO A 365 -27.00 0.63 -9.52
CA PRO A 365 -28.00 0.10 -8.59
C PRO A 365 -27.83 -1.40 -8.31
N VAL A 366 -28.10 -1.80 -7.08
CA VAL A 366 -28.03 -3.22 -6.65
C VAL A 366 -29.11 -4.01 -7.38
N ASP A 367 -28.74 -5.10 -8.04
CA ASP A 367 -29.72 -6.04 -8.62
C ASP A 367 -30.39 -6.84 -7.49
N PRO A 368 -31.72 -6.66 -7.27
CA PRO A 368 -32.42 -7.36 -6.18
C PRO A 368 -32.55 -8.88 -6.43
N ARG A 369 -32.22 -9.37 -7.63
CA ARG A 369 -32.31 -10.79 -8.01
C ARG A 369 -31.08 -11.62 -7.65
N GLY A 370 -30.03 -10.99 -7.08
CA GLY A 370 -28.84 -11.68 -6.62
C GLY A 370 -29.15 -12.67 -5.48
N LYS A 371 -28.35 -13.73 -5.37
CA LYS A 371 -28.43 -14.64 -4.23
C LYS A 371 -27.83 -13.95 -3.01
N THR A 372 -28.44 -14.14 -1.85
CA THR A 372 -27.85 -13.69 -0.57
C THR A 372 -26.46 -14.26 -0.36
N ALA A 373 -25.59 -13.53 0.32
CA ALA A 373 -24.27 -14.02 0.66
C ALA A 373 -24.35 -15.30 1.52
N PRO A 374 -23.35 -16.20 1.41
CA PRO A 374 -23.34 -17.44 2.19
C PRO A 374 -23.40 -17.15 3.67
N PRO A 375 -24.29 -17.81 4.46
CA PRO A 375 -24.38 -17.61 5.90
C PRO A 375 -23.05 -17.86 6.63
N GLU A 376 -22.22 -18.77 6.10
CA GLU A 376 -20.91 -19.11 6.65
C GLU A 376 -19.95 -17.93 6.63
N LEU A 377 -20.09 -16.99 5.67
CA LEU A 377 -19.32 -15.76 5.65
C LEU A 377 -19.62 -14.92 6.90
N PHE A 378 -20.90 -14.68 7.17
CA PHE A 378 -21.31 -13.88 8.33
C PHE A 378 -20.98 -14.57 9.66
N ALA A 379 -21.07 -15.91 9.70
CA ALA A 379 -20.65 -16.68 10.86
C ALA A 379 -19.14 -16.51 11.16
N ARG A 380 -18.29 -16.49 10.12
CA ARG A 380 -16.85 -16.22 10.27
C ARG A 380 -16.57 -14.79 10.73
N LEU A 381 -17.34 -13.83 10.25
CA LEU A 381 -17.18 -12.43 10.61
C LEU A 381 -17.65 -12.13 12.04
N ASN A 382 -18.56 -12.92 12.59
CA ASN A 382 -19.14 -12.68 13.92
C ASN A 382 -18.22 -13.10 15.08
N GLN A 383 -16.93 -12.79 14.95
CA GLN A 383 -15.95 -12.97 16.03
C GLN A 383 -15.89 -11.69 16.89
N PRO A 384 -15.94 -11.79 18.23
CA PRO A 384 -16.08 -10.61 19.09
C PRO A 384 -14.93 -9.62 18.97
N ASN A 385 -13.70 -10.08 18.75
CA ASN A 385 -12.50 -9.25 18.65
C ASN A 385 -12.04 -8.97 17.20
N LEU A 386 -12.78 -9.45 16.18
CA LEU A 386 -12.43 -9.19 14.79
C LEU A 386 -12.69 -7.71 14.46
N VAL A 387 -11.66 -6.98 14.02
CA VAL A 387 -11.72 -5.56 13.64
C VAL A 387 -11.82 -5.41 12.12
N PHE A 388 -11.11 -6.26 11.40
CA PHE A 388 -11.02 -6.20 9.95
C PHE A 388 -11.04 -7.60 9.35
N TYR A 389 -11.78 -7.76 8.27
CA TYR A 389 -11.80 -8.94 7.43
C TYR A 389 -11.79 -8.51 5.96
N HIS A 390 -10.89 -9.10 5.19
CA HIS A 390 -10.87 -8.93 3.74
C HIS A 390 -10.70 -10.31 3.09
N TRP A 391 -11.47 -10.54 2.04
CA TRP A 391 -11.36 -11.70 1.18
C TRP A 391 -11.53 -11.27 -0.27
N GLU A 392 -10.70 -11.80 -1.16
CA GLU A 392 -10.84 -11.55 -2.60
C GLU A 392 -10.33 -12.74 -3.43
N ILE A 393 -10.86 -12.88 -4.64
CA ILE A 393 -10.26 -13.69 -5.70
C ILE A 393 -9.30 -12.74 -6.44
N THR A 394 -8.02 -12.80 -6.08
CA THR A 394 -7.03 -11.79 -6.50
C THR A 394 -6.90 -11.71 -8.02
N ALA A 395 -6.94 -12.86 -8.74
CA ALA A 395 -6.90 -12.89 -10.20
C ALA A 395 -8.07 -12.12 -10.83
N GLU A 396 -9.30 -12.37 -10.40
CA GLU A 396 -10.49 -11.70 -10.93
C GLU A 396 -10.48 -10.20 -10.59
N ARG A 397 -10.01 -9.84 -9.40
CA ARG A 397 -9.84 -8.43 -9.01
C ARG A 397 -8.79 -7.72 -9.86
N LEU A 398 -7.67 -8.37 -10.19
CA LEU A 398 -6.66 -7.81 -11.09
C LEU A 398 -7.21 -7.56 -12.50
N GLN A 399 -8.11 -8.43 -13.00
CA GLN A 399 -8.74 -8.25 -14.31
C GLN A 399 -9.75 -7.10 -14.34
N VAL A 400 -10.50 -6.91 -13.27
CA VAL A 400 -11.54 -5.87 -13.16
C VAL A 400 -10.95 -4.50 -12.85
N PHE A 401 -9.92 -4.43 -12.03
CA PHE A 401 -9.39 -3.18 -11.52
C PHE A 401 -8.78 -2.26 -12.58
N PRO A 402 -8.01 -2.72 -13.59
CA PRO A 402 -7.52 -1.87 -14.67
C PRO A 402 -8.64 -1.20 -15.45
N GLN A 403 -9.77 -1.87 -15.66
CA GLN A 403 -10.94 -1.30 -16.35
C GLN A 403 -11.59 -0.18 -15.52
N LEU A 404 -11.71 -0.35 -14.19
CA LEU A 404 -12.16 0.69 -13.28
C LEU A 404 -11.19 1.88 -13.28
N TYR A 405 -9.91 1.61 -13.28
CA TYR A 405 -8.86 2.62 -13.34
C TYR A 405 -8.90 3.38 -14.66
N GLN A 406 -9.01 2.70 -15.81
CA GLN A 406 -9.15 3.32 -17.13
C GLN A 406 -10.37 4.23 -17.20
N LEU A 407 -11.49 3.84 -16.60
CA LEU A 407 -12.67 4.69 -16.53
C LEU A 407 -12.48 5.92 -15.64
N ALA A 408 -11.83 5.74 -14.51
CA ALA A 408 -11.46 6.87 -13.65
C ALA A 408 -10.53 7.84 -14.39
N LEU A 409 -9.63 7.33 -15.25
CA LEU A 409 -8.74 8.13 -16.08
C LEU A 409 -9.47 8.90 -17.18
N LEU A 410 -10.46 8.27 -17.84
CA LEU A 410 -11.31 8.96 -18.83
C LEU A 410 -12.01 10.19 -18.22
N VAL A 411 -12.34 10.11 -16.92
CA VAL A 411 -13.01 11.22 -16.20
C VAL A 411 -11.98 12.21 -15.60
N THR A 412 -10.72 11.81 -15.39
CA THR A 412 -9.74 12.58 -14.62
C THR A 412 -8.49 13.00 -15.39
N GLU A 413 -8.37 12.62 -16.66
CA GLU A 413 -7.22 12.91 -17.56
C GLU A 413 -5.84 12.46 -16.99
N HIS A 414 -5.80 11.43 -16.16
CA HIS A 414 -4.55 10.92 -15.58
C HIS A 414 -3.94 9.80 -16.43
N ARG A 415 -2.60 9.68 -16.41
CA ARG A 415 -1.90 8.65 -17.18
C ARG A 415 -2.05 7.26 -16.57
N GLU A 416 -2.19 6.28 -17.44
CA GLU A 416 -2.19 4.83 -17.15
C GLU A 416 -0.79 4.31 -16.84
N LEU A 417 -0.74 3.13 -16.23
CA LEU A 417 0.37 2.21 -16.41
C LEU A 417 0.59 2.05 -17.92
N GLU A 418 1.80 2.33 -18.38
CA GLU A 418 2.09 2.30 -19.81
C GLU A 418 1.87 0.88 -20.33
N PRO A 419 0.95 0.68 -21.31
CA PRO A 419 0.67 -0.64 -21.84
C PRO A 419 1.95 -1.28 -22.37
N GLY A 420 2.20 -2.53 -21.95
CA GLY A 420 3.42 -3.26 -22.34
C GLY A 420 4.64 -2.95 -21.49
N SER A 421 4.53 -2.13 -20.45
CA SER A 421 5.59 -1.95 -19.45
C SER A 421 5.89 -3.27 -18.72
N ALA A 422 7.05 -3.37 -18.06
CA ALA A 422 7.41 -4.59 -17.33
C ALA A 422 6.41 -4.93 -16.23
N ALA A 423 5.90 -3.92 -15.51
CA ALA A 423 4.89 -4.13 -14.47
C ALA A 423 3.52 -4.49 -15.06
N ASP A 424 3.09 -3.88 -16.17
CA ASP A 424 1.83 -4.22 -16.84
C ASP A 424 1.84 -5.69 -17.32
N ASN A 425 2.93 -6.12 -17.95
CA ASN A 425 3.08 -7.51 -18.39
C ASN A 425 3.08 -8.49 -17.21
N TRP A 426 3.79 -8.16 -16.12
CA TRP A 426 3.79 -8.96 -14.91
C TRP A 426 2.41 -9.07 -14.28
N LEU A 427 1.67 -7.97 -14.13
CA LEU A 427 0.30 -7.96 -13.57
C LEU A 427 -0.68 -8.76 -14.44
N LYS A 428 -0.59 -8.68 -15.77
CA LYS A 428 -1.38 -9.49 -16.69
C LYS A 428 -1.10 -10.99 -16.53
N HIS A 429 0.17 -11.36 -16.37
CA HIS A 429 0.54 -12.75 -16.09
C HIS A 429 -0.06 -13.22 -14.75
N LEU A 430 0.06 -12.44 -13.69
CA LEU A 430 -0.50 -12.77 -12.38
C LEU A 430 -2.02 -12.91 -12.41
N GLY A 431 -2.73 -12.08 -13.17
CA GLY A 431 -4.18 -12.11 -13.32
C GLY A 431 -4.75 -13.42 -13.88
N SER A 432 -3.91 -14.32 -14.41
CA SER A 432 -4.33 -15.63 -14.89
C SER A 432 -4.10 -16.77 -13.89
N THR A 433 -3.34 -16.55 -12.81
CA THR A 433 -2.79 -17.64 -11.98
C THR A 433 -3.09 -17.51 -10.49
N LEU A 434 -3.45 -16.32 -9.99
CA LEU A 434 -3.58 -16.11 -8.55
C LEU A 434 -4.88 -16.65 -7.97
N GLY A 435 -4.78 -17.34 -6.84
CA GLY A 435 -5.91 -17.77 -6.02
C GLY A 435 -6.43 -16.69 -5.07
N PRO A 436 -7.27 -17.08 -4.08
CA PRO A 436 -7.86 -16.15 -3.13
C PRO A 436 -6.84 -15.61 -2.13
N THR A 437 -7.02 -14.33 -1.76
CA THR A 437 -6.33 -13.68 -0.65
C THR A 437 -7.31 -13.49 0.51
N VAL A 438 -6.87 -13.80 1.72
CA VAL A 438 -7.61 -13.58 2.97
C VAL A 438 -6.75 -12.76 3.92
N THR A 439 -7.35 -11.74 4.53
CA THR A 439 -6.72 -10.85 5.51
C THR A 439 -7.65 -10.68 6.70
N THR A 440 -7.14 -10.84 7.92
CA THR A 440 -7.87 -10.61 9.17
C THR A 440 -7.07 -9.72 10.10
N ALA A 441 -7.73 -8.85 10.87
CA ALA A 441 -7.13 -8.23 12.04
C ALA A 441 -8.07 -8.37 13.24
N THR A 442 -7.48 -8.69 14.38
CA THR A 442 -8.19 -8.89 15.64
C THR A 442 -7.60 -7.98 16.72
N GLU A 443 -8.45 -7.45 17.54
CA GLU A 443 -8.05 -6.70 18.72
C GLU A 443 -7.43 -7.65 19.75
N VAL A 444 -6.22 -7.34 20.19
CA VAL A 444 -5.51 -8.01 21.30
C VAL A 444 -5.67 -7.17 22.56
N SER A 445 -5.54 -5.86 22.39
CA SER A 445 -5.83 -4.84 23.41
C SER A 445 -6.30 -3.56 22.69
N PRO A 446 -6.83 -2.56 23.41
CA PRO A 446 -7.27 -1.32 22.77
C PRO A 446 -6.20 -0.63 21.90
N THR A 447 -4.92 -0.85 22.17
CA THR A 447 -3.81 -0.25 21.44
C THR A 447 -3.03 -1.26 20.59
N GLU A 448 -3.50 -2.51 20.50
CA GLU A 448 -2.77 -3.56 19.79
C GLU A 448 -3.69 -4.41 18.95
N LEU A 449 -3.35 -4.56 17.67
CA LEU A 449 -4.00 -5.47 16.74
C LEU A 449 -3.05 -6.61 16.37
N ALA A 450 -3.55 -7.83 16.41
CA ALA A 450 -2.93 -8.94 15.69
C ALA A 450 -3.55 -9.02 14.29
N PHE A 451 -2.74 -9.21 13.30
CA PHE A 451 -3.19 -9.27 11.91
C PHE A 451 -2.70 -10.55 11.19
N SER A 452 -3.45 -11.21 10.28
CA SER A 452 -3.09 -12.41 9.53
C SER A 452 -3.47 -12.30 8.06
N ARG A 453 -2.52 -12.53 7.16
CA ARG A 453 -2.76 -12.60 5.73
C ARG A 453 -2.28 -13.93 5.16
N ARG A 454 -3.11 -14.51 4.32
CA ARG A 454 -2.76 -15.64 3.48
C ARG A 454 -3.07 -15.29 2.03
N ALA A 455 -2.06 -15.23 1.18
CA ALA A 455 -2.17 -14.77 -0.19
C ALA A 455 -1.18 -15.48 -1.13
N PRO A 456 -1.57 -15.83 -2.36
CA PRO A 456 -0.65 -16.47 -3.31
C PRO A 456 0.56 -15.59 -3.67
N ALA A 457 0.36 -14.27 -3.79
CA ALA A 457 1.42 -13.31 -4.09
C ALA A 457 1.85 -12.45 -2.89
N GLY A 458 1.37 -12.76 -1.68
CA GLY A 458 1.62 -11.96 -0.47
C GLY A 458 0.84 -10.65 -0.42
N LEU A 459 0.25 -10.21 -1.52
CA LEU A 459 -0.42 -8.92 -1.71
C LEU A 459 -1.82 -9.10 -2.29
N THR A 460 -2.70 -8.14 -2.03
CA THR A 460 -4.01 -8.02 -2.69
C THR A 460 -3.85 -7.48 -4.11
N ALA A 461 -4.89 -7.59 -4.94
CA ALA A 461 -4.90 -7.05 -6.29
C ALA A 461 -4.58 -5.55 -6.32
N LEU A 462 -5.17 -4.78 -5.41
CA LEU A 462 -4.93 -3.35 -5.32
C LEU A 462 -3.48 -3.02 -4.94
N GLU A 463 -2.92 -3.76 -4.00
CA GLU A 463 -1.52 -3.61 -3.58
C GLU A 463 -0.55 -3.98 -4.71
N LEU A 464 -0.85 -5.01 -5.48
CA LEU A 464 -0.07 -5.40 -6.66
C LEU A 464 -0.08 -4.31 -7.74
N ILE A 465 -1.25 -3.70 -8.01
CA ILE A 465 -1.37 -2.59 -8.95
C ILE A 465 -0.61 -1.35 -8.45
N ALA A 466 -0.76 -1.02 -7.15
CA ALA A 466 -0.04 0.10 -6.55
C ALA A 466 1.47 -0.12 -6.58
N LEU A 467 1.93 -1.34 -6.28
CA LEU A 467 3.33 -1.72 -6.37
C LEU A 467 3.85 -1.59 -7.82
N GLY A 468 3.14 -2.15 -8.79
CA GLY A 468 3.48 -2.05 -10.20
C GLY A 468 3.58 -0.59 -10.68
N SER A 469 2.60 0.23 -10.32
CA SER A 469 2.57 1.66 -10.65
C SER A 469 3.74 2.43 -10.01
N TRP A 470 4.10 2.10 -8.77
CA TRP A 470 5.24 2.70 -8.08
C TRP A 470 6.57 2.30 -8.71
N LEU A 471 6.75 1.00 -9.04
CA LEU A 471 7.98 0.51 -9.68
C LEU A 471 8.19 1.09 -11.08
N GLU A 472 7.10 1.44 -11.79
CA GLU A 472 7.17 2.11 -13.09
C GLU A 472 7.30 3.63 -12.99
N ALA A 473 7.04 4.22 -11.83
CA ALA A 473 7.12 5.67 -11.67
C ALA A 473 8.50 6.22 -12.09
N PRO A 474 8.54 7.37 -12.80
CA PRO A 474 9.81 7.98 -13.23
C PRO A 474 10.69 8.41 -12.06
N ASP A 475 10.08 8.73 -10.92
CA ASP A 475 10.73 9.17 -9.68
C ASP A 475 10.97 8.01 -8.68
N PHE A 476 10.72 6.76 -9.08
CA PHE A 476 11.03 5.60 -8.24
C PHE A 476 12.51 5.62 -7.78
N PRO A 477 12.82 5.36 -6.52
CA PRO A 477 11.96 4.95 -5.39
C PRO A 477 11.34 6.11 -4.61
N GLY A 478 11.34 7.32 -5.13
CA GLY A 478 10.71 8.47 -4.49
C GLY A 478 9.23 8.20 -4.20
N CYS A 479 8.81 8.41 -2.95
CA CYS A 479 7.43 8.26 -2.52
C CYS A 479 6.59 9.51 -2.80
N ASP A 480 6.93 10.30 -3.81
CA ASP A 480 6.07 11.39 -4.23
C ASP A 480 4.87 10.78 -4.99
N LEU A 481 3.91 10.27 -4.21
CA LEU A 481 2.58 9.89 -4.69
C LEU A 481 1.80 11.12 -5.19
N ARG A 482 2.51 12.06 -5.81
CA ARG A 482 1.89 13.05 -6.66
C ARG A 482 1.38 12.26 -7.84
N LEU A 483 0.08 12.25 -8.00
CA LEU A 483 -0.49 12.04 -9.33
C LEU A 483 0.34 12.87 -10.30
N PRO A 484 0.83 12.26 -11.41
CA PRO A 484 1.69 12.97 -12.35
C PRO A 484 1.10 14.35 -12.63
N PRO A 485 1.92 15.40 -12.71
CA PRO A 485 1.43 16.72 -12.97
C PRO A 485 0.56 16.63 -14.23
N THR A 486 -0.68 17.07 -14.12
CA THR A 486 -1.51 17.29 -15.29
C THR A 486 -0.64 18.05 -16.27
N HIS A 487 -0.39 17.50 -17.44
CA HIS A 487 0.39 18.17 -18.46
C HIS A 487 -0.22 19.55 -18.65
N ARG A 488 0.46 20.57 -18.15
CA ARG A 488 0.30 21.88 -18.74
C ARG A 488 0.71 21.65 -20.18
N HIS A 489 -0.23 21.84 -21.12
CA HIS A 489 0.12 21.92 -22.53
C HIS A 489 1.41 22.74 -22.63
N PRO A 490 2.46 22.22 -23.27
CA PRO A 490 3.61 23.05 -23.51
C PRO A 490 3.06 24.35 -24.11
N PRO A 491 3.52 25.53 -23.67
CA PRO A 491 3.05 26.78 -24.24
C PRO A 491 3.16 26.61 -25.74
N HIS A 492 2.05 26.83 -26.46
CA HIS A 492 2.05 26.78 -27.92
C HIS A 492 3.19 27.71 -28.36
N HIS A 493 4.32 27.15 -28.74
CA HIS A 493 5.33 27.90 -29.45
C HIS A 493 4.64 28.35 -30.73
N PRO A 494 4.51 29.65 -30.99
CA PRO A 494 3.95 30.11 -32.25
C PRO A 494 4.79 29.48 -33.36
N VAL A 495 4.12 28.76 -34.25
CA VAL A 495 4.74 28.17 -35.42
C VAL A 495 5.41 29.32 -36.17
N PRO A 496 6.75 29.28 -36.39
CA PRO A 496 7.40 30.35 -37.16
C PRO A 496 6.79 30.36 -38.56
N GLY A 497 6.08 31.43 -38.91
CA GLY A 497 5.47 31.59 -40.22
C GLY A 497 3.96 31.82 -40.26
N SER A 498 3.24 31.84 -39.13
CA SER A 498 1.82 32.26 -39.13
C SER A 498 1.76 33.80 -39.33
N PRO A 499 1.06 34.30 -40.38
CA PRO A 499 0.91 35.74 -40.59
C PRO A 499 0.10 36.34 -39.44
N ALA A 500 0.55 37.49 -38.95
CA ALA A 500 -0.11 38.26 -37.90
C ALA A 500 -1.55 38.61 -38.33
N PRO A 501 -2.55 38.54 -37.45
CA PRO A 501 -3.91 38.98 -37.74
C PRO A 501 -3.86 40.51 -38.02
N LEU A 502 -4.36 40.90 -39.19
CA LEU A 502 -4.55 42.29 -39.56
C LEU A 502 -5.43 43.00 -38.52
N SER A 503 -4.86 43.98 -37.84
CA SER A 503 -5.61 44.88 -36.96
C SER A 503 -6.60 45.67 -37.79
N GLN A 504 -7.87 45.39 -37.68
CA GLN A 504 -8.95 46.28 -38.10
C GLN A 504 -9.09 47.35 -37.01
N HIS A 505 -8.66 48.56 -37.33
CA HIS A 505 -9.07 49.80 -36.66
C HIS A 505 -10.13 50.49 -37.51
N PRO A 506 -11.07 51.22 -36.83
CA PRO A 506 -12.35 51.68 -37.36
C PRO A 506 -12.26 52.76 -38.41
#